data_2ecbd7e168f8a7f2d5bdc65cdb63ca70
#
_entry.id   2ecbd7e168f8a7f2d5bdc65cdb63ca70
#
_cell.length_a   1.000
_cell.length_b   1.000
_cell.length_c   1.000
_cell.angle_alpha   90.00
_cell.angle_beta   90.00
_cell.angle_gamma   90.00
#
_symmetry.space_group_name_H-M   'P 1'
#
loop_
_entity.id
_entity.type
_entity.pdbx_description
1 polymer ?
#
loop_
_entity_poly.entity_id
_entity_poly.type
_entity_poly.pdbx_seq_one_letter_code
_entity_poly.pdbx_strand_id
1 'polypeptide(L)'
;MKHHKTERTELNKFDKRPIARFYRCWLEDEANGVAEGKRHGINHEQFRAADRLACNYQRTIMFGGSGIIQIEANKDFTKMLGLERQVQAARIHQRIFAKLGRKSQEIVEHFCLLELPLRQFELKQMPQWPKGAGSTRLREALDDLIEAYRQEGLKNSSKNVT
;
A
#
# COMPACT_ATOMS: atom_id res chain seq x y z
N MET A 1 -2.66 -27.14 22.34
CA MET A 1 -2.99 -26.20 21.25
C MET A 1 -1.91 -25.11 21.21
N LYS A 2 -1.06 -25.18 20.24
CA LYS A 2 -0.10 -24.10 20.01
C LYS A 2 -0.85 -22.96 19.37
N HIS A 3 -1.09 -21.92 20.13
CA HIS A 3 -1.54 -20.66 19.58
C HIS A 3 -0.45 -20.18 18.63
N HIS A 4 -0.70 -20.21 17.34
CA HIS A 4 0.06 -19.41 16.40
C HIS A 4 -0.14 -17.97 16.85
N LYS A 5 0.82 -17.49 17.64
CA LYS A 5 1.03 -16.07 17.80
C LYS A 5 1.35 -15.55 16.41
N THR A 6 0.33 -15.13 15.69
CA THR A 6 0.52 -14.31 14.50
C THR A 6 1.44 -13.19 14.96
N GLU A 7 2.64 -13.14 14.43
CA GLU A 7 3.52 -12.01 14.66
C GLU A 7 2.74 -10.78 14.22
N ARG A 8 2.06 -10.16 15.18
CA ARG A 8 1.55 -8.81 14.99
C ARG A 8 2.79 -7.98 14.77
N THR A 9 3.01 -7.61 13.53
CA THR A 9 3.99 -6.58 13.21
C THR A 9 3.62 -5.40 14.07
N GLU A 10 4.38 -5.17 15.13
CA GLU A 10 4.10 -4.06 16.04
C GLU A 10 4.12 -2.80 15.20
N LEU A 11 2.95 -2.20 15.05
CA LEU A 11 2.83 -0.94 14.34
C LEU A 11 3.70 0.07 15.08
N ASN A 12 4.66 0.65 14.37
CA ASN A 12 5.50 1.68 14.94
C ASN A 12 4.60 2.82 15.46
N LYS A 13 4.62 3.02 16.78
CA LYS A 13 3.81 4.06 17.43
C LYS A 13 4.10 5.48 16.92
N PHE A 14 5.24 5.67 16.27
CA PHE A 14 5.64 6.95 15.66
C PHE A 14 5.18 7.09 14.20
N ASP A 15 4.61 6.05 13.61
CA ASP A 15 4.08 6.12 12.25
C ASP A 15 2.83 7.01 12.24
N LYS A 16 2.96 8.17 11.59
CA LYS A 16 1.90 9.19 11.50
C LYS A 16 1.14 9.15 10.19
N ARG A 17 1.49 8.23 9.29
CA ARG A 17 0.79 8.12 8.01
C ARG A 17 -0.71 7.86 8.20
N PRO A 18 -1.58 8.33 7.29
CA PRO A 18 -3.01 8.06 7.36
C PRO A 18 -3.35 6.57 7.44
N ILE A 19 -2.65 5.71 6.70
CA ILE A 19 -2.86 4.26 6.73
C ILE A 19 -2.58 3.68 8.13
N ALA A 20 -1.57 4.17 8.82
CA ALA A 20 -1.23 3.74 10.17
C ALA A 20 -2.29 4.17 11.18
N ARG A 21 -2.81 5.39 11.05
CA ARG A 21 -3.91 5.89 11.90
C ARG A 21 -5.18 5.06 11.71
N PHE A 22 -5.52 4.71 10.49
CA PHE A 22 -6.69 3.86 10.19
C PHE A 22 -6.52 2.46 10.75
N TYR A 23 -5.32 1.90 10.70
CA TYR A 23 -5.04 0.61 11.30
C TYR A 23 -5.13 0.66 12.84
N ARG A 24 -4.69 1.73 13.48
CA ARG A 24 -4.87 1.93 14.93
C ARG A 24 -6.35 1.97 15.33
N CYS A 25 -7.19 2.65 14.55
CA CYS A 25 -8.64 2.65 14.79
C CYS A 25 -9.21 1.22 14.77
N TRP A 26 -8.81 0.41 13.82
CA TRP A 26 -9.21 -1.00 13.75
C TRP A 26 -8.76 -1.77 15.00
N LEU A 27 -7.52 -1.59 15.42
CA LEU A 27 -6.97 -2.27 16.60
C LEU A 27 -7.66 -1.84 17.90
N GLU A 28 -8.01 -0.57 18.03
CA GLU A 28 -8.78 -0.06 19.18
C GLU A 28 -10.17 -0.68 19.23
N ASP A 29 -10.86 -0.72 18.10
CA ASP A 29 -12.19 -1.34 18.01
C ASP A 29 -12.11 -2.83 18.32
N GLU A 30 -11.09 -3.54 17.85
CA GLU A 30 -10.83 -4.94 18.20
C GLU A 30 -10.63 -5.12 19.70
N ALA A 31 -9.81 -4.29 20.33
CA ALA A 31 -9.55 -4.33 21.77
C ALA A 31 -10.81 -4.03 22.59
N ASN A 32 -11.71 -3.20 22.07
CA ASN A 32 -12.99 -2.88 22.71
C ASN A 32 -14.11 -3.88 22.42
N GLY A 33 -13.80 -4.99 21.75
CA GLY A 33 -14.76 -6.05 21.47
C GLY A 33 -15.77 -5.73 20.36
N VAL A 34 -15.49 -4.74 19.51
CA VAL A 34 -16.36 -4.41 18.38
C VAL A 34 -16.32 -5.55 17.34
N ALA A 35 -17.49 -5.98 16.87
CA ALA A 35 -17.59 -7.00 15.83
C ALA A 35 -16.85 -6.59 14.55
N GLU A 36 -16.20 -7.53 13.89
CA GLU A 36 -15.34 -7.27 12.72
C GLU A 36 -16.01 -6.41 11.65
N GLY A 37 -17.25 -6.68 11.30
CA GLY A 37 -18.02 -5.93 10.30
C GLY A 37 -18.38 -4.50 10.71
N LYS A 38 -18.21 -4.12 11.97
CA LYS A 38 -18.53 -2.79 12.52
C LYS A 38 -17.30 -1.98 12.90
N ARG A 39 -16.11 -2.53 12.74
CA ARG A 39 -14.85 -1.84 13.05
C ARG A 39 -14.56 -0.72 12.08
N HIS A 40 -14.00 0.36 12.59
CA HIS A 40 -13.54 1.48 11.78
C HIS A 40 -12.11 1.25 11.30
N GLY A 41 -11.72 1.97 10.26
CA GLY A 41 -10.37 1.93 9.74
C GLY A 41 -10.12 0.75 8.80
N ILE A 42 -8.90 0.28 8.78
CA ILE A 42 -8.43 -0.82 7.91
C ILE A 42 -7.84 -1.96 8.76
N ASN A 43 -8.05 -3.19 8.32
CA ASN A 43 -7.53 -4.37 9.01
C ASN A 43 -6.02 -4.57 8.74
N HIS A 44 -5.45 -5.59 9.38
CA HIS A 44 -4.03 -5.91 9.27
C HIS A 44 -3.58 -6.22 7.83
N GLU A 45 -4.35 -7.02 7.09
CA GLU A 45 -4.02 -7.37 5.70
C GLU A 45 -4.09 -6.17 4.77
N GLN A 46 -5.13 -5.34 4.93
CA GLN A 46 -5.29 -4.10 4.19
C GLN A 46 -4.13 -3.13 4.48
N PHE A 47 -3.74 -2.98 5.74
CA PHE A 47 -2.59 -2.17 6.13
C PHE A 47 -1.29 -2.69 5.51
N ARG A 48 -1.04 -3.98 5.57
CA ARG A 48 0.16 -4.58 4.97
C ARG A 48 0.24 -4.36 3.46
N ALA A 49 -0.88 -4.51 2.76
CA ALA A 49 -0.93 -4.26 1.32
C ALA A 49 -0.65 -2.79 0.99
N ALA A 50 -1.28 -1.88 1.73
CA ALA A 50 -1.06 -0.44 1.58
C ALA A 50 0.39 -0.03 1.89
N ASP A 51 0.96 -0.55 2.97
CA ASP A 51 2.35 -0.30 3.37
C ASP A 51 3.34 -0.83 2.33
N ARG A 52 3.12 -2.03 1.83
CA ARG A 52 3.93 -2.62 0.76
C ARG A 52 3.91 -1.76 -0.50
N LEU A 53 2.73 -1.29 -0.90
CA LEU A 53 2.58 -0.41 -2.06
C LEU A 53 3.31 0.91 -1.84
N ALA A 54 3.12 1.54 -0.68
CA ALA A 54 3.75 2.82 -0.34
C ALA A 54 5.28 2.71 -0.29
N CYS A 55 5.82 1.66 0.33
CA CYS A 55 7.26 1.42 0.37
C CYS A 55 7.84 1.20 -1.02
N ASN A 56 7.15 0.43 -1.85
CA ASN A 56 7.58 0.18 -3.23
C ASN A 56 7.54 1.46 -4.08
N TYR A 57 6.51 2.25 -3.91
CA TYR A 57 6.37 3.55 -4.58
C TYR A 57 7.49 4.52 -4.18
N GLN A 58 7.82 4.60 -2.89
CA GLN A 58 8.93 5.42 -2.41
C GLN A 58 10.27 5.00 -3.02
N ARG A 59 10.51 3.71 -3.19
CA ARG A 59 11.72 3.22 -3.87
C ARG A 59 11.81 3.73 -5.30
N THR A 60 10.69 3.87 -6.01
CA THR A 60 10.67 4.42 -7.37
C THR A 60 10.96 5.92 -7.40
N ILE A 61 10.51 6.67 -6.39
CA ILE A 61 10.70 8.12 -6.31
C ILE A 61 12.09 8.50 -5.81
N MET A 62 12.56 7.89 -4.73
CA MET A 62 13.83 8.26 -4.08
C MET A 62 15.03 8.10 -5.00
N PHE A 63 14.94 7.24 -5.99
CA PHE A 63 15.99 7.03 -6.98
C PHE A 63 15.72 7.73 -8.31
N GLY A 64 14.50 8.24 -8.56
CA GLY A 64 14.11 8.97 -9.78
C GLY A 64 14.38 10.47 -9.75
N GLY A 65 14.69 11.06 -8.57
CA GLY A 65 15.00 12.46 -8.41
C GLY A 65 16.50 12.73 -8.50
N SER A 66 16.88 13.76 -9.22
CA SER A 66 18.15 14.53 -9.26
C SER A 66 19.50 13.86 -8.92
N GLY A 67 19.55 12.67 -8.39
CA GLY A 67 20.77 11.94 -8.06
C GLY A 67 21.45 11.25 -9.26
N ILE A 68 20.83 11.31 -10.43
CA ILE A 68 21.28 10.56 -11.63
C ILE A 68 22.47 11.22 -12.33
N ILE A 69 22.82 12.46 -11.98
CA ILE A 69 23.73 13.29 -12.78
C ILE A 69 25.19 13.21 -12.32
N GLN A 70 25.52 12.56 -11.24
CA GLN A 70 26.91 12.42 -10.80
C GLN A 70 27.34 10.97 -10.70
N ILE A 71 27.61 10.35 -11.84
CA ILE A 71 28.18 9.01 -11.92
C ILE A 71 29.68 9.15 -12.16
N GLU A 72 30.48 9.02 -11.10
CA GLU A 72 31.90 8.71 -11.24
C GLU A 72 32.09 7.21 -11.50
N ALA A 73 32.94 6.87 -12.49
CA ALA A 73 33.01 5.58 -13.15
C ALA A 73 33.29 4.35 -12.24
N ASN A 74 33.78 4.51 -11.01
CA ASN A 74 34.16 3.42 -10.12
C ASN A 74 33.12 3.03 -9.06
N LYS A 75 31.94 3.71 -9.05
CA LYS A 75 30.81 3.38 -8.19
C LYS A 75 29.68 2.71 -8.98
N ASP A 76 29.93 2.35 -10.23
CA ASP A 76 28.91 2.01 -11.22
C ASP A 76 28.16 0.71 -10.91
N PHE A 77 28.83 -0.31 -10.34
CA PHE A 77 28.19 -1.60 -10.12
C PHE A 77 27.12 -1.54 -9.02
N THR A 78 27.42 -0.89 -7.90
CA THR A 78 26.46 -0.73 -6.79
C THR A 78 25.31 0.21 -7.18
N LYS A 79 25.61 1.23 -8.01
CA LYS A 79 24.60 2.12 -8.58
C LYS A 79 23.75 1.42 -9.64
N MET A 80 24.32 0.59 -10.49
CA MET A 80 23.60 -0.24 -11.45
C MET A 80 22.63 -1.20 -10.76
N LEU A 81 23.03 -1.86 -9.68
CA LEU A 81 22.15 -2.70 -8.87
C LEU A 81 21.02 -1.89 -8.24
N GLY A 82 21.29 -0.65 -7.79
CA GLY A 82 20.30 0.27 -7.29
C GLY A 82 19.28 0.69 -8.34
N LEU A 83 19.76 1.01 -9.55
CA LEU A 83 18.91 1.36 -10.70
C LEU A 83 18.07 0.17 -11.17
N GLU A 84 18.64 -1.03 -11.23
CA GLU A 84 17.90 -2.25 -11.58
C GLU A 84 16.79 -2.53 -10.58
N ARG A 85 17.06 -2.41 -9.28
CA ARG A 85 16.06 -2.57 -8.22
C ARG A 85 14.95 -1.54 -8.34
N GLN A 86 15.30 -0.32 -8.68
CA GLN A 86 14.35 0.76 -8.88
C GLN A 86 13.46 0.51 -10.10
N VAL A 87 14.03 0.14 -11.22
CA VAL A 87 13.29 -0.21 -12.44
C VAL A 87 12.36 -1.39 -12.17
N GLN A 88 12.84 -2.38 -11.44
CA GLN A 88 12.03 -3.54 -11.04
C GLN A 88 10.89 -3.15 -10.10
N ALA A 89 11.15 -2.27 -9.13
CA ALA A 89 10.13 -1.74 -8.24
C ALA A 89 9.05 -0.98 -9.02
N ALA A 90 9.44 -0.16 -9.99
CA ALA A 90 8.52 0.55 -10.87
C ALA A 90 7.67 -0.40 -11.73
N ARG A 91 8.26 -1.45 -12.26
CA ARG A 91 7.56 -2.47 -13.04
C ARG A 91 6.53 -3.23 -12.19
N ILE A 92 6.91 -3.61 -10.99
CA ILE A 92 6.01 -4.27 -10.03
C ILE A 92 4.85 -3.35 -9.69
N HIS A 93 5.14 -2.09 -9.37
CA HIS A 93 4.12 -1.09 -9.07
C HIS A 93 3.13 -0.93 -10.23
N GLN A 94 3.61 -0.79 -11.45
CA GLN A 94 2.77 -0.68 -12.64
C GLN A 94 1.89 -1.91 -12.85
N ARG A 95 2.44 -3.12 -12.68
CA ARG A 95 1.67 -4.37 -12.83
C ARG A 95 0.57 -4.49 -11.78
N ILE A 96 0.89 -4.19 -10.53
CA ILE A 96 -0.09 -4.22 -9.44
C ILE A 96 -1.17 -3.17 -9.66
N PHE A 97 -0.77 -1.94 -9.96
CA PHE A 97 -1.70 -0.84 -10.18
C PHE A 97 -2.62 -1.07 -11.38
N ALA A 98 -2.10 -1.67 -12.46
CA ALA A 98 -2.88 -2.01 -13.65
C ALA A 98 -4.00 -3.04 -13.38
N LYS A 99 -3.89 -3.84 -12.32
CA LYS A 99 -4.92 -4.80 -11.91
C LYS A 99 -6.06 -4.17 -11.14
N LEU A 100 -5.88 -2.94 -10.65
CA LEU A 100 -6.92 -2.20 -9.96
C LEU A 100 -7.80 -1.46 -10.95
N GLY A 101 -9.10 -1.39 -10.68
CA GLY A 101 -10.00 -0.51 -11.40
C GLY A 101 -9.63 0.97 -11.19
N ARG A 102 -10.04 1.82 -12.10
CA ARG A 102 -9.68 3.25 -12.11
C ARG A 102 -9.97 3.95 -10.77
N LYS A 103 -11.17 3.74 -10.22
CA LYS A 103 -11.54 4.37 -8.93
C LYS A 103 -10.72 3.83 -7.77
N SER A 104 -10.39 2.55 -7.78
CA SER A 104 -9.51 1.95 -6.78
C SER A 104 -8.10 2.53 -6.87
N GLN A 105 -7.57 2.71 -8.08
CA GLN A 105 -6.29 3.38 -8.29
C GLN A 105 -6.29 4.81 -7.73
N GLU A 106 -7.32 5.58 -8.05
CA GLU A 106 -7.43 6.97 -7.63
C GLU A 106 -7.47 7.11 -6.11
N ILE A 107 -8.26 6.31 -5.42
CA ILE A 107 -8.40 6.41 -3.96
C ILE A 107 -7.17 5.87 -3.23
N VAL A 108 -6.55 4.80 -3.72
CA VAL A 108 -5.32 4.25 -3.15
C VAL A 108 -4.16 5.23 -3.34
N GLU A 109 -4.03 5.83 -4.52
CA GLU A 109 -3.04 6.87 -4.77
C GLU A 109 -3.22 8.05 -3.82
N HIS A 110 -4.44 8.57 -3.71
CA HIS A 110 -4.76 9.71 -2.86
C HIS A 110 -4.41 9.48 -1.40
N PHE A 111 -4.84 8.36 -0.85
CA PHE A 111 -4.74 8.08 0.58
C PHE A 111 -3.42 7.39 0.97
N CYS A 112 -2.99 6.39 0.21
CA CYS A 112 -1.83 5.57 0.57
C CYS A 112 -0.51 6.16 0.08
N LEU A 113 -0.50 6.78 -1.10
CA LEU A 113 0.72 7.30 -1.72
C LEU A 113 0.93 8.79 -1.47
N LEU A 114 -0.10 9.59 -1.64
CA LEU A 114 -0.05 11.04 -1.42
C LEU A 114 -0.35 11.44 0.02
N GLU A 115 -0.81 10.52 0.84
CA GLU A 115 -1.12 10.71 2.26
C GLU A 115 -2.13 11.84 2.52
N LEU A 116 -3.10 12.00 1.63
CA LEU A 116 -4.13 13.01 1.71
C LEU A 116 -5.40 12.51 2.44
N PRO A 117 -6.15 13.39 3.14
CA PRO A 117 -7.35 12.98 3.85
C PRO A 117 -8.44 12.45 2.92
N LEU A 118 -9.16 11.41 3.32
CA LEU A 118 -10.26 10.82 2.54
C LEU A 118 -11.39 11.81 2.30
N ARG A 119 -11.67 12.69 3.24
CA ARG A 119 -12.71 13.72 3.06
C ARG A 119 -12.42 14.61 1.86
N GLN A 120 -11.19 14.94 1.61
CA GLN A 120 -10.77 15.67 0.43
C GLN A 120 -11.09 14.91 -0.86
N PHE A 121 -10.90 13.60 -0.86
CA PHE A 121 -11.26 12.75 -2.00
C PHE A 121 -12.78 12.72 -2.21
N GLU A 122 -13.56 12.57 -1.15
CA GLU A 122 -15.03 12.58 -1.21
C GLU A 122 -15.57 13.87 -1.80
N LEU A 123 -14.99 15.01 -1.40
CA LEU A 123 -15.42 16.34 -1.87
C LEU A 123 -15.10 16.61 -3.34
N LYS A 124 -14.08 15.95 -3.89
CA LYS A 124 -13.68 16.05 -5.30
C LYS A 124 -14.56 15.25 -6.24
N GLN A 125 -15.36 14.33 -5.73
CA GLN A 125 -16.24 13.52 -6.58
C GLN A 125 -17.42 14.33 -7.13
N MET A 126 -17.92 13.97 -8.30
CA MET A 126 -19.04 14.63 -8.97
C MET A 126 -20.13 13.60 -9.29
N PRO A 127 -21.26 13.56 -8.59
CA PRO A 127 -21.58 14.37 -7.41
C PRO A 127 -20.73 14.03 -6.20
N GLN A 128 -20.61 14.96 -5.25
CA GLN A 128 -19.83 14.75 -4.02
C GLN A 128 -20.33 13.53 -3.26
N TRP A 129 -19.39 12.78 -2.71
CA TRP A 129 -19.72 11.63 -1.90
C TRP A 129 -20.10 12.05 -0.48
N PRO A 130 -21.06 11.34 0.16
CA PRO A 130 -21.36 11.58 1.56
C PRO A 130 -20.16 11.26 2.44
N LYS A 131 -20.10 11.92 3.60
CA LYS A 131 -19.04 11.71 4.59
C LYS A 131 -19.01 10.23 5.02
N GLY A 132 -17.85 9.61 4.95
CA GLY A 132 -17.64 8.22 5.31
C GLY A 132 -17.70 7.25 4.12
N ALA A 133 -18.23 7.64 2.98
CA ALA A 133 -18.25 6.80 1.78
C ALA A 133 -16.84 6.47 1.29
N GLY A 134 -15.89 7.39 1.47
CA GLY A 134 -14.48 7.18 1.14
C GLY A 134 -13.84 6.03 1.90
N SER A 135 -14.14 5.89 3.19
CA SER A 135 -13.61 4.77 4.02
C SER A 135 -14.07 3.41 3.52
N THR A 136 -15.33 3.27 3.16
CA THR A 136 -15.88 2.03 2.60
C THR A 136 -15.21 1.71 1.27
N ARG A 137 -15.10 2.69 0.39
CA ARG A 137 -14.48 2.52 -0.93
C ARG A 137 -12.99 2.23 -0.82
N LEU A 138 -12.31 2.84 0.16
CA LEU A 138 -10.90 2.54 0.43
C LEU A 138 -10.70 1.08 0.83
N ARG A 139 -11.53 0.56 1.73
CA ARG A 139 -11.44 -0.85 2.15
C ARG A 139 -11.63 -1.80 0.97
N GLU A 140 -12.61 -1.54 0.11
CA GLU A 140 -12.81 -2.31 -1.13
C GLU A 140 -11.58 -2.24 -2.04
N ALA A 141 -11.02 -1.07 -2.23
CA ALA A 141 -9.83 -0.87 -3.06
C ALA A 141 -8.60 -1.60 -2.49
N LEU A 142 -8.45 -1.63 -1.16
CA LEU A 142 -7.37 -2.36 -0.50
C LEU A 142 -7.57 -3.89 -0.58
N ASP A 143 -8.80 -4.37 -0.56
CA ASP A 143 -9.10 -5.77 -0.81
C ASP A 143 -8.73 -6.16 -2.25
N ASP A 144 -9.02 -5.31 -3.22
CA ASP A 144 -8.58 -5.49 -4.61
C ASP A 144 -7.05 -5.50 -4.71
N LEU A 145 -6.38 -4.66 -3.94
CA LEU A 145 -4.92 -4.61 -3.87
C LEU A 145 -4.32 -5.90 -3.30
N ILE A 146 -4.90 -6.43 -2.23
CA ILE A 146 -4.52 -7.74 -1.66
C ILE A 146 -4.61 -8.83 -2.72
N GLU A 147 -5.72 -8.87 -3.44
CA GLU A 147 -5.94 -9.85 -4.51
C GLU A 147 -4.94 -9.69 -5.67
N ALA A 148 -4.62 -8.45 -6.04
CA ALA A 148 -3.61 -8.16 -7.06
C ALA A 148 -2.23 -8.70 -6.66
N TYR A 149 -1.82 -8.53 -5.41
CA TYR A 149 -0.56 -9.10 -4.91
C TYR A 149 -0.58 -10.62 -4.88
N ARG A 150 -1.70 -11.21 -4.49
CA ARG A 150 -1.86 -12.66 -4.49
C ARG A 150 -1.70 -13.25 -5.89
N GLN A 151 -2.35 -12.67 -6.87
CA GLN A 151 -2.26 -13.10 -8.27
C GLN A 151 -0.83 -12.97 -8.82
N GLU A 152 -0.13 -11.92 -8.49
CA GLU A 152 1.27 -11.72 -8.90
C GLU A 152 2.19 -12.77 -8.26
N GLY A 153 1.98 -13.11 -6.99
CA GLY A 153 2.70 -14.18 -6.29
C GLY A 153 2.50 -15.55 -6.95
N LEU A 154 1.29 -15.88 -7.36
CA LEU A 154 0.96 -17.14 -8.05
C LEU A 154 1.66 -17.24 -9.42
N LYS A 155 1.73 -16.15 -10.18
CA LYS A 155 2.44 -16.12 -11.47
C LYS A 155 3.93 -16.39 -11.31
N ASN A 156 4.53 -15.86 -10.26
CA ASN A 156 5.96 -16.07 -9.98
C ASN A 156 6.24 -17.50 -9.54
N SER A 157 5.34 -18.11 -8.78
CA SER A 157 5.44 -19.51 -8.36
C SER A 157 5.37 -20.48 -9.54
N SER A 158 4.52 -20.22 -10.54
CA SER A 158 4.39 -21.06 -11.72
C SER A 158 5.58 -20.98 -12.67
N LYS A 159 6.35 -19.90 -12.64
CA LYS A 159 7.58 -19.75 -13.42
C LYS A 159 8.77 -20.50 -12.82
N ASN A 160 8.71 -20.82 -11.54
CA ASN A 160 9.78 -21.53 -10.84
C ASN A 160 9.62 -23.05 -10.82
N VAL A 161 8.62 -23.60 -11.50
CA VAL A 161 8.28 -25.02 -11.53
C VAL A 161 8.65 -25.68 -12.87
N THR A 162 9.50 -25.06 -13.64
CA THR A 162 10.07 -25.70 -14.85
C THR A 162 11.49 -26.15 -14.57
#